data_6cbf8cdea9c6a992f89097d0e1630897
#
_entry.id   6cbf8cdea9c6a992f89097d0e1630897
#
_cell.length_a   1.000
_cell.length_b   1.000
_cell.length_c   1.000
_cell.angle_alpha   90.00
_cell.angle_beta   90.00
_cell.angle_gamma   90.00
#
_symmetry.space_group_name_H-M   'P 1'
#
loop_
_entity.id
_entity.type
_entity.pdbx_description
1 polymer ?
#
loop_
_entity_poly.entity_id
_entity_poly.type
_entity_poly.pdbx_seq_one_letter_code
_entity_poly.pdbx_strand_id
1 'polypeptide(L)'
;DKTAFAVFIADDEKGFVRVEAPVDGVSEYHNVYLRTSPANTDILNPAVTDAFIRETHEEYYARFKEYFGKELVGFFTDEPQYYRWATPYTPVAEVEFEKTGESVKDGLIWLFKHDERGYAFREKYYETLNRLYVENFYKKIYDWCGAHGCKLTGHSIEESALFAQMWGGAAVMPSYEFEDIPAIDWLG
;
A
#
# COMPACT_ATOMS: atom_id res chain seq x y z
N ASP A 1 8.73 20.64 -17.32
CA ASP A 1 8.56 21.25 -15.98
C ASP A 1 7.70 20.33 -15.14
N LYS A 2 8.28 19.83 -14.05
CA LYS A 2 7.51 19.03 -13.09
C LYS A 2 7.04 19.99 -12.00
N THR A 3 5.74 20.22 -11.91
CA THR A 3 5.15 20.93 -10.77
C THR A 3 5.32 20.10 -9.52
N ALA A 4 5.81 20.67 -8.43
CA ALA A 4 5.89 20.00 -7.15
C ALA A 4 4.48 19.69 -6.64
N PHE A 5 4.31 18.49 -6.07
CA PHE A 5 3.06 18.08 -5.45
C PHE A 5 2.86 18.74 -4.08
N ALA A 6 3.94 18.92 -3.35
CA ALA A 6 3.99 19.69 -2.11
C ALA A 6 5.35 20.37 -1.98
N VAL A 7 5.38 21.53 -1.34
CA VAL A 7 6.59 22.34 -1.09
C VAL A 7 6.67 22.63 0.39
N PHE A 8 7.86 22.46 0.96
CA PHE A 8 8.10 22.67 2.40
C PHE A 8 9.28 23.61 2.62
N ILE A 9 9.22 24.33 3.74
CA ILE A 9 10.33 25.09 4.30
C ILE A 9 10.65 24.58 5.70
N ALA A 10 11.88 24.82 6.15
CA ALA A 10 12.26 24.54 7.53
C ALA A 10 11.54 25.51 8.49
N ASP A 11 11.17 24.99 9.66
CA ASP A 11 10.54 25.72 10.75
C ASP A 11 11.18 25.27 12.08
N ASP A 12 11.54 26.19 12.95
CA ASP A 12 12.29 25.90 14.17
C ASP A 12 11.49 25.03 15.18
N GLU A 13 10.18 25.23 15.25
CA GLU A 13 9.32 24.51 16.19
C GLU A 13 8.77 23.23 15.57
N LYS A 14 8.22 23.32 14.35
CA LYS A 14 7.54 22.22 13.69
C LYS A 14 8.47 21.34 12.84
N GLY A 15 9.73 21.76 12.66
CA GLY A 15 10.70 21.15 11.79
C GLY A 15 10.48 21.48 10.32
N PHE A 16 9.29 21.24 9.78
CA PHE A 16 8.89 21.62 8.43
C PHE A 16 7.44 22.06 8.39
N VAL A 17 7.16 23.04 7.54
CA VAL A 17 5.80 23.49 7.21
C VAL A 17 5.60 23.52 5.71
N ARG A 18 4.43 23.09 5.26
CA ARG A 18 4.04 23.18 3.85
C ARG A 18 3.68 24.61 3.49
N VAL A 19 4.10 25.04 2.30
CA VAL A 19 3.81 26.38 1.76
C VAL A 19 3.22 26.27 0.36
N GLU A 20 2.29 27.18 0.05
CA GLU A 20 1.62 27.22 -1.28
C GLU A 20 2.27 28.22 -2.23
N ALA A 21 3.08 29.14 -1.71
CA ALA A 21 3.75 30.18 -2.48
C ALA A 21 5.14 30.47 -1.89
N PRO A 22 6.03 31.13 -2.63
CA PRO A 22 7.30 31.58 -2.10
C PRO A 22 7.12 32.44 -0.85
N VAL A 23 8.00 32.26 0.13
CA VAL A 23 8.01 32.96 1.41
C VAL A 23 9.20 33.91 1.43
N ASP A 24 8.95 35.19 1.78
CA ASP A 24 9.99 36.20 1.82
C ASP A 24 11.12 35.84 2.82
N GLY A 25 12.36 35.99 2.37
CA GLY A 25 13.53 35.65 3.18
C GLY A 25 13.91 34.18 3.22
N VAL A 26 13.13 33.30 2.62
CA VAL A 26 13.43 31.85 2.52
C VAL A 26 14.16 31.57 1.20
N SER A 27 15.33 30.96 1.30
CA SER A 27 16.16 30.57 0.16
C SER A 27 16.17 29.07 -0.12
N GLU A 28 15.74 28.24 0.82
CA GLU A 28 15.75 26.79 0.71
C GLU A 28 14.34 26.21 0.78
N TYR A 29 13.98 25.42 -0.23
CA TYR A 29 12.69 24.75 -0.33
C TYR A 29 12.89 23.25 -0.57
N HIS A 30 12.08 22.44 0.09
CA HIS A 30 12.03 20.98 -0.10
C HIS A 30 10.80 20.62 -0.94
N ASN A 31 11.04 20.14 -2.14
CA ASN A 31 9.96 19.81 -3.08
C ASN A 31 9.69 18.32 -3.10
N VAL A 32 8.43 17.94 -2.94
CA VAL A 32 7.96 16.57 -3.11
C VAL A 32 7.25 16.44 -4.47
N TYR A 33 7.59 15.42 -5.23
CA TYR A 33 7.04 15.17 -6.56
C TYR A 33 6.31 13.85 -6.61
N LEU A 34 5.19 13.79 -7.31
CA LEU A 34 4.56 12.52 -7.66
C LEU A 34 5.20 11.94 -8.91
N ARG A 35 5.42 10.63 -8.87
CA ARG A 35 5.85 9.83 -10.00
C ARG A 35 4.87 8.70 -10.22
N THR A 36 4.21 8.67 -11.38
CA THR A 36 3.38 7.53 -11.77
C THR A 36 4.26 6.41 -12.28
N SER A 37 4.07 5.21 -11.75
CA SER A 37 4.68 3.99 -12.26
C SER A 37 3.66 3.25 -13.14
N PRO A 38 3.88 3.11 -14.44
CA PRO A 38 2.95 2.40 -15.31
C PRO A 38 3.03 0.86 -15.14
N ALA A 39 4.04 0.38 -14.43
CA ALA A 39 4.25 -1.05 -14.21
C ALA A 39 3.52 -1.61 -12.97
N ASN A 40 2.98 -0.74 -12.12
CA ASN A 40 2.32 -1.14 -10.89
C ASN A 40 0.84 -0.80 -10.92
N THR A 41 0.05 -1.72 -10.38
CA THR A 41 -1.39 -1.56 -10.19
C THR A 41 -1.65 -1.02 -8.78
N ASP A 42 -2.60 -0.11 -8.61
CA ASP A 42 -2.97 0.44 -7.31
C ASP A 42 -3.83 -0.55 -6.51
N ILE A 43 -3.19 -1.52 -5.89
CA ILE A 43 -3.87 -2.56 -5.08
C ILE A 43 -4.44 -2.03 -3.76
N LEU A 44 -4.14 -0.78 -3.38
CA LEU A 44 -4.79 -0.10 -2.25
C LEU A 44 -6.19 0.39 -2.62
N ASN A 45 -6.48 0.49 -3.93
CA ASN A 45 -7.79 0.87 -4.43
C ASN A 45 -8.70 -0.36 -4.57
N PRO A 46 -9.81 -0.45 -3.82
CA PRO A 46 -10.68 -1.62 -3.85
C PRO A 46 -11.28 -1.91 -5.24
N ALA A 47 -11.50 -0.88 -6.06
CA ALA A 47 -12.03 -1.06 -7.40
C ALA A 47 -11.05 -1.79 -8.34
N VAL A 48 -9.76 -1.65 -8.09
CA VAL A 48 -8.71 -2.36 -8.85
C VAL A 48 -8.74 -3.84 -8.52
N THR A 49 -8.84 -4.20 -7.25
CA THR A 49 -8.98 -5.62 -6.85
C THR A 49 -10.29 -6.22 -7.33
N ASP A 50 -11.39 -5.47 -7.32
CA ASP A 50 -12.67 -5.93 -7.91
C ASP A 50 -12.53 -6.22 -9.40
N ALA A 51 -11.82 -5.37 -10.14
CA ALA A 51 -11.53 -5.62 -11.55
C ALA A 51 -10.65 -6.86 -11.73
N PHE A 52 -9.61 -7.02 -10.91
CA PHE A 52 -8.73 -8.19 -10.94
C PHE A 52 -9.50 -9.50 -10.66
N ILE A 53 -10.35 -9.52 -9.64
CA ILE A 53 -11.21 -10.67 -9.34
C ILE A 53 -12.10 -11.00 -10.53
N ARG A 54 -12.77 -10.02 -11.10
CA ARG A 54 -13.67 -10.19 -12.25
C ARG A 54 -12.94 -10.72 -13.48
N GLU A 55 -11.76 -10.20 -13.78
CA GLU A 55 -11.02 -10.51 -15.01
C GLU A 55 -10.17 -11.78 -14.89
N THR A 56 -9.92 -12.26 -13.67
CA THR A 56 -9.12 -13.45 -13.41
C THR A 56 -9.93 -14.54 -12.73
N HIS A 57 -10.35 -14.31 -11.50
CA HIS A 57 -10.95 -15.35 -10.67
C HIS A 57 -12.32 -15.80 -11.19
N GLU A 58 -13.19 -14.86 -11.57
CA GLU A 58 -14.50 -15.17 -12.16
C GLU A 58 -14.37 -15.92 -13.50
N GLU A 59 -13.36 -15.58 -14.31
CA GLU A 59 -13.10 -16.28 -15.56
C GLU A 59 -12.65 -17.74 -15.32
N TYR A 60 -11.84 -17.98 -14.31
CA TYR A 60 -11.50 -19.35 -13.89
C TYR A 60 -12.71 -20.09 -13.37
N TYR A 61 -13.51 -19.47 -12.51
CA TYR A 61 -14.71 -20.10 -11.98
C TYR A 61 -15.73 -20.43 -13.08
N ALA A 62 -15.97 -19.51 -14.01
CA ALA A 62 -16.89 -19.75 -15.11
C ALA A 62 -16.52 -20.99 -15.98
N ARG A 63 -15.22 -21.28 -16.10
CA ARG A 63 -14.71 -22.38 -16.93
C ARG A 63 -14.49 -23.68 -16.17
N PHE A 64 -14.17 -23.61 -14.89
CA PHE A 64 -13.64 -24.75 -14.11
C PHE A 64 -14.34 -24.97 -12.78
N LYS A 65 -15.55 -24.45 -12.59
CA LYS A 65 -16.28 -24.50 -11.30
C LYS A 65 -16.43 -25.91 -10.71
N GLU A 66 -16.54 -26.94 -11.56
CA GLU A 66 -16.66 -28.33 -11.13
C GLU A 66 -15.40 -28.87 -10.43
N TYR A 67 -14.25 -28.22 -10.63
CA TYR A 67 -12.98 -28.58 -10.01
C TYR A 67 -12.67 -27.81 -8.74
N PHE A 68 -13.45 -26.72 -8.46
CA PHE A 68 -13.21 -25.88 -7.29
C PHE A 68 -13.44 -26.67 -5.99
N GLY A 69 -12.51 -26.52 -5.05
CA GLY A 69 -12.49 -27.24 -3.78
C GLY A 69 -12.12 -28.73 -3.91
N LYS A 70 -11.70 -29.17 -5.08
CA LYS A 70 -11.27 -30.53 -5.40
C LYS A 70 -9.85 -30.47 -5.98
N GLU A 71 -9.73 -30.56 -7.30
CA GLU A 71 -8.44 -30.45 -8.02
C GLU A 71 -7.91 -29.03 -8.01
N LEU A 72 -8.80 -28.02 -8.10
CA LEU A 72 -8.47 -26.61 -7.93
C LEU A 72 -8.69 -26.23 -6.46
N VAL A 73 -7.65 -26.38 -5.65
CA VAL A 73 -7.71 -26.19 -4.20
C VAL A 73 -7.74 -24.70 -3.84
N GLY A 74 -7.09 -23.85 -4.60
CA GLY A 74 -6.98 -22.42 -4.27
C GLY A 74 -6.26 -21.60 -5.31
N PHE A 75 -6.11 -20.33 -4.98
CA PHE A 75 -5.31 -19.35 -5.72
C PHE A 75 -4.07 -18.99 -4.92
N PHE A 76 -2.97 -18.78 -5.63
CA PHE A 76 -1.70 -18.35 -5.05
C PHE A 76 -1.42 -16.90 -5.43
N THR A 77 -1.12 -16.06 -4.46
CA THR A 77 -0.64 -14.69 -4.66
C THR A 77 0.87 -14.65 -4.53
N ASP A 78 1.54 -14.19 -5.58
CA ASP A 78 3.00 -14.11 -5.66
C ASP A 78 3.45 -12.66 -5.46
N GLU A 79 4.03 -12.38 -4.32
CA GLU A 79 4.62 -11.08 -3.95
C GLU A 79 3.73 -9.84 -4.25
N PRO A 80 2.45 -9.83 -3.86
CA PRO A 80 1.65 -8.63 -4.04
C PRO A 80 2.25 -7.47 -3.24
N GLN A 81 2.27 -6.28 -3.86
CA GLN A 81 2.91 -5.12 -3.25
C GLN A 81 2.26 -3.82 -3.72
N TYR A 82 2.23 -2.81 -2.87
CA TYR A 82 1.72 -1.50 -3.27
C TYR A 82 2.76 -0.68 -4.06
N TYR A 83 4.02 -0.71 -3.71
CA TYR A 83 5.13 -0.21 -4.52
C TYR A 83 6.49 -0.53 -3.90
N ARG A 84 7.32 -1.28 -4.60
CA ARG A 84 8.70 -1.59 -4.21
C ARG A 84 9.63 -0.41 -4.54
N TRP A 85 10.54 -0.08 -3.64
CA TRP A 85 11.62 0.91 -3.83
C TRP A 85 11.19 2.38 -3.85
N ALA A 86 9.98 2.72 -3.43
CA ALA A 86 9.54 4.09 -3.26
C ALA A 86 8.55 4.25 -2.11
N THR A 87 8.31 5.49 -1.75
CA THR A 87 7.23 5.84 -0.84
C THR A 87 5.92 5.82 -1.63
N PRO A 88 4.99 4.91 -1.33
CA PRO A 88 3.74 4.80 -2.04
C PRO A 88 2.82 5.99 -1.73
N TYR A 89 2.08 6.41 -2.74
CA TYR A 89 0.99 7.36 -2.61
C TYR A 89 -0.16 6.96 -3.53
N THR A 90 -1.37 7.04 -3.02
CA THR A 90 -2.60 6.86 -3.79
C THR A 90 -3.68 7.80 -3.26
N PRO A 91 -4.58 8.31 -4.12
CA PRO A 91 -5.71 9.12 -3.66
C PRO A 91 -6.60 8.41 -2.63
N VAL A 92 -6.69 7.08 -2.70
CA VAL A 92 -7.45 6.30 -1.71
C VAL A 92 -6.81 6.40 -0.33
N ALA A 93 -5.49 6.28 -0.25
CA ALA A 93 -4.77 6.41 1.02
C ALA A 93 -4.86 7.85 1.57
N GLU A 94 -4.82 8.88 0.71
CA GLU A 94 -5.03 10.27 1.13
C GLU A 94 -6.41 10.43 1.81
N VAL A 95 -7.48 9.99 1.15
CA VAL A 95 -8.84 10.08 1.68
C VAL A 95 -8.99 9.32 3.02
N GLU A 96 -8.42 8.13 3.12
CA GLU A 96 -8.49 7.32 4.33
C GLU A 96 -7.66 7.91 5.48
N PHE A 97 -6.48 8.42 5.19
CA PHE A 97 -5.62 9.07 6.18
C PHE A 97 -6.26 10.36 6.71
N GLU A 98 -6.87 11.16 5.87
CA GLU A 98 -7.51 12.43 6.27
C GLU A 98 -8.70 12.25 7.22
N LYS A 99 -9.25 11.03 7.33
CA LYS A 99 -10.23 10.69 8.38
C LYS A 99 -9.64 10.77 9.80
N THR A 100 -8.33 10.75 9.94
CA THR A 100 -7.65 10.99 11.23
C THR A 100 -7.68 12.45 11.67
N GLY A 101 -8.08 13.36 10.80
CA GLY A 101 -8.07 14.82 11.02
C GLY A 101 -6.75 15.49 10.61
N GLU A 102 -5.82 14.74 10.02
CA GLU A 102 -4.53 15.24 9.54
C GLU A 102 -4.50 15.22 8.01
N SER A 103 -3.75 16.15 7.39
CA SER A 103 -3.54 16.16 5.94
C SER A 103 -2.32 15.34 5.56
N VAL A 104 -2.46 14.42 4.61
CA VAL A 104 -1.32 13.71 4.04
C VAL A 104 -0.31 14.70 3.45
N LYS A 105 -0.80 15.72 2.72
CA LYS A 105 0.08 16.68 2.04
C LYS A 105 0.94 17.47 3.01
N ASP A 106 0.42 17.80 4.19
CA ASP A 106 1.16 18.58 5.19
C ASP A 106 2.27 17.77 5.84
N GLY A 107 2.14 16.45 5.87
CA GLY A 107 3.11 15.54 6.47
C GLY A 107 4.05 14.81 5.50
N LEU A 108 3.87 14.95 4.17
CA LEU A 108 4.65 14.18 3.18
C LEU A 108 6.16 14.29 3.36
N ILE A 109 6.66 15.42 3.81
CA ILE A 109 8.11 15.63 4.05
C ILE A 109 8.68 14.61 5.04
N TRP A 110 7.87 14.17 6.01
CA TRP A 110 8.27 13.24 7.06
C TRP A 110 8.52 11.81 6.55
N LEU A 111 8.04 11.47 5.36
CA LEU A 111 8.34 10.19 4.73
C LEU A 111 9.80 10.13 4.20
N PHE A 112 10.46 11.30 4.08
CA PHE A 112 11.82 11.44 3.56
C PHE A 112 12.82 11.98 4.60
N LYS A 113 12.34 12.51 5.71
CA LYS A 113 13.17 13.05 6.80
C LYS A 113 13.05 12.17 8.05
N HIS A 114 14.20 11.64 8.48
CA HIS A 114 14.30 10.79 9.68
C HIS A 114 14.43 11.63 10.95
N ASP A 115 13.43 12.45 11.22
CA ASP A 115 13.33 13.30 12.39
C ASP A 115 12.24 12.73 13.32
N GLU A 116 12.44 12.81 14.65
CA GLU A 116 11.51 12.30 15.64
C GLU A 116 10.15 13.00 15.58
N ARG A 117 10.12 14.28 15.21
CA ARG A 117 8.89 15.07 15.02
C ARG A 117 7.96 14.48 13.97
N GLY A 118 8.51 13.77 12.99
CA GLY A 118 7.73 13.08 11.95
C GLY A 118 7.34 11.65 12.30
N TYR A 119 7.70 11.13 13.47
CA TYR A 119 7.48 9.72 13.81
C TYR A 119 5.99 9.35 13.80
N ALA A 120 5.17 10.12 14.50
CA ALA A 120 3.74 9.87 14.60
C ALA A 120 3.02 9.93 13.23
N PHE A 121 3.47 10.83 12.35
CA PHE A 121 2.94 10.89 10.98
C PHE A 121 3.29 9.63 10.19
N ARG A 122 4.57 9.19 10.23
CA ARG A 122 5.00 7.98 9.54
C ARG A 122 4.25 6.75 10.01
N GLU A 123 4.11 6.59 11.33
CA GLU A 123 3.36 5.48 11.93
C GLU A 123 1.93 5.41 11.37
N LYS A 124 1.17 6.48 11.50
CA LYS A 124 -0.21 6.56 11.00
C LYS A 124 -0.30 6.33 9.49
N TYR A 125 0.65 6.87 8.74
CA TYR A 125 0.64 6.75 7.29
C TYR A 125 0.83 5.29 6.86
N TYR A 126 1.84 4.62 7.38
CA TYR A 126 2.09 3.22 7.06
C TYR A 126 1.03 2.27 7.64
N GLU A 127 0.46 2.59 8.80
CA GLU A 127 -0.70 1.88 9.32
C GLU A 127 -1.90 1.98 8.37
N THR A 128 -2.17 3.18 7.86
CA THR A 128 -3.22 3.39 6.86
C THR A 128 -2.97 2.59 5.58
N LEU A 129 -1.74 2.60 5.07
CA LEU A 129 -1.38 1.82 3.88
C LEU A 129 -1.54 0.31 4.11
N ASN A 130 -1.06 -0.20 5.25
CA ASN A 130 -1.17 -1.61 5.59
C ASN A 130 -2.64 -2.04 5.71
N ARG A 131 -3.45 -1.28 6.42
CA ARG A 131 -4.88 -1.56 6.55
C ARG A 131 -5.56 -1.61 5.18
N LEU A 132 -5.33 -0.63 4.31
CA LEU A 132 -5.89 -0.63 2.96
C LEU A 132 -5.40 -1.82 2.13
N TYR A 133 -4.12 -2.18 2.25
CA TYR A 133 -3.54 -3.32 1.58
C TYR A 133 -4.21 -4.63 2.00
N VAL A 134 -4.39 -4.83 3.29
CA VAL A 134 -5.05 -6.02 3.83
C VAL A 134 -6.53 -6.06 3.45
N GLU A 135 -7.27 -4.97 3.71
CA GLU A 135 -8.72 -4.93 3.48
C GLU A 135 -9.09 -4.96 1.99
N ASN A 136 -8.36 -4.21 1.16
CA ASN A 136 -8.71 -4.01 -0.25
C ASN A 136 -8.09 -5.03 -1.20
N PHE A 137 -7.08 -5.76 -0.79
CA PHE A 137 -6.48 -6.82 -1.60
C PHE A 137 -6.69 -8.20 -0.97
N TYR A 138 -6.02 -8.51 0.13
CA TYR A 138 -6.05 -9.86 0.70
C TYR A 138 -7.45 -10.31 1.12
N LYS A 139 -8.12 -9.50 1.94
CA LYS A 139 -9.46 -9.84 2.42
C LYS A 139 -10.47 -10.02 1.29
N LYS A 140 -10.43 -9.17 0.26
CA LYS A 140 -11.36 -9.28 -0.86
C LYS A 140 -11.17 -10.58 -1.65
N ILE A 141 -9.92 -10.97 -1.90
CA ILE A 141 -9.63 -12.23 -2.60
C ILE A 141 -9.96 -13.42 -1.71
N TYR A 142 -9.61 -13.37 -0.42
CA TYR A 142 -9.96 -14.38 0.56
C TYR A 142 -11.47 -14.61 0.64
N ASP A 143 -12.26 -13.55 0.78
CA ASP A 143 -13.72 -13.63 0.84
C ASP A 143 -14.28 -14.25 -0.45
N TRP A 144 -13.73 -13.88 -1.60
CA TRP A 144 -14.12 -14.47 -2.88
C TRP A 144 -13.78 -15.96 -2.94
N CYS A 145 -12.57 -16.35 -2.56
CA CYS A 145 -12.14 -17.74 -2.53
C CYS A 145 -13.06 -18.59 -1.64
N GLY A 146 -13.34 -18.12 -0.41
CA GLY A 146 -14.24 -18.80 0.52
C GLY A 146 -15.66 -18.96 -0.03
N ALA A 147 -16.19 -17.93 -0.70
CA ALA A 147 -17.52 -17.99 -1.32
C ALA A 147 -17.60 -19.00 -2.48
N HIS A 148 -16.47 -19.32 -3.11
CA HIS A 148 -16.38 -20.25 -4.24
C HIS A 148 -15.79 -21.62 -3.88
N GLY A 149 -15.60 -21.90 -2.59
CA GLY A 149 -15.16 -23.21 -2.09
C GLY A 149 -13.68 -23.52 -2.33
N CYS A 150 -12.85 -22.51 -2.55
CA CYS A 150 -11.40 -22.64 -2.68
C CYS A 150 -10.68 -21.80 -1.63
N LYS A 151 -9.37 -21.87 -1.60
CA LYS A 151 -8.51 -21.25 -0.59
C LYS A 151 -7.64 -20.17 -1.18
N LEU A 152 -7.23 -19.20 -0.34
CA LEU A 152 -6.17 -18.28 -0.65
C LEU A 152 -4.86 -18.73 -0.01
N THR A 153 -3.78 -18.68 -0.76
CA THR A 153 -2.40 -18.93 -0.32
C THR A 153 -1.47 -17.96 -1.03
N GLY A 154 -0.26 -17.84 -0.55
CA GLY A 154 0.76 -16.99 -1.16
C GLY A 154 1.83 -16.60 -0.18
N HIS A 155 2.71 -15.72 -0.62
CA HIS A 155 3.71 -15.08 0.22
C HIS A 155 3.84 -13.61 -0.14
N SER A 156 4.26 -12.82 0.84
CA SER A 156 4.50 -11.40 0.67
C SER A 156 5.92 -11.15 0.15
N ILE A 157 6.14 -9.95 -0.41
CA ILE A 157 7.48 -9.53 -0.80
C ILE A 157 8.27 -9.06 0.42
N GLU A 158 9.57 -9.35 0.43
CA GLU A 158 10.54 -8.84 1.42
C GLU A 158 10.18 -9.16 2.88
N GLU A 159 9.55 -10.31 3.14
CA GLU A 159 9.12 -10.72 4.47
C GLU A 159 10.25 -11.01 5.45
N SER A 160 11.48 -11.16 4.98
CA SER A 160 12.66 -11.54 5.77
C SER A 160 13.08 -10.52 6.83
N ALA A 161 12.75 -9.24 6.66
CA ALA A 161 13.13 -8.18 7.59
C ALA A 161 12.04 -7.11 7.72
N LEU A 162 11.79 -6.64 8.95
CA LEU A 162 10.78 -5.60 9.22
C LEU A 162 10.97 -4.33 8.40
N PHE A 163 12.22 -3.92 8.18
CA PHE A 163 12.54 -2.77 7.33
C PHE A 163 12.11 -3.00 5.87
N ALA A 164 12.35 -4.20 5.35
CA ALA A 164 12.04 -4.52 3.96
C ALA A 164 10.51 -4.62 3.74
N GLN A 165 9.77 -5.12 4.74
CA GLN A 165 8.31 -5.19 4.69
C GLN A 165 7.65 -3.83 4.46
N MET A 166 8.25 -2.73 4.94
CA MET A 166 7.74 -1.37 4.74
C MET A 166 7.57 -1.01 3.27
N TRP A 167 8.37 -1.57 2.38
CA TRP A 167 8.32 -1.26 0.95
C TRP A 167 7.26 -2.04 0.18
N GLY A 168 6.88 -3.20 0.68
CA GLY A 168 5.91 -4.08 0.01
C GLY A 168 4.47 -3.89 0.47
N GLY A 169 4.25 -3.96 1.78
CA GLY A 169 2.93 -3.95 2.39
C GLY A 169 2.85 -3.30 3.77
N ALA A 170 3.90 -2.58 4.20
CA ALA A 170 4.15 -2.02 5.53
C ALA A 170 4.35 -3.09 6.63
N ALA A 171 3.58 -4.15 6.64
CA ALA A 171 3.73 -5.30 7.53
C ALA A 171 3.14 -6.55 6.86
N VAL A 172 3.73 -7.71 7.13
CA VAL A 172 3.30 -8.99 6.55
C VAL A 172 2.25 -9.68 7.41
N MET A 173 2.43 -9.70 8.73
CA MET A 173 1.59 -10.48 9.63
C MET A 173 0.08 -10.21 9.53
N PRO A 174 -0.40 -8.97 9.31
CA PRO A 174 -1.83 -8.73 9.17
C PRO A 174 -2.45 -9.38 7.92
N SER A 175 -1.70 -9.60 6.84
CA SER A 175 -2.20 -10.26 5.64
C SER A 175 -2.47 -11.75 5.87
N TYR A 176 -1.70 -12.41 6.73
CA TYR A 176 -1.85 -13.83 7.04
C TYR A 176 -3.18 -14.19 7.72
N GLU A 177 -3.88 -13.22 8.31
CA GLU A 177 -5.25 -13.42 8.78
C GLU A 177 -6.21 -13.81 7.64
N PHE A 178 -5.89 -13.40 6.42
CA PHE A 178 -6.68 -13.61 5.22
C PHE A 178 -6.02 -14.59 4.24
N GLU A 179 -5.20 -15.48 4.73
CA GLU A 179 -4.64 -16.60 3.97
C GLU A 179 -4.99 -17.92 4.65
N ASP A 180 -5.69 -18.81 3.94
CA ASP A 180 -6.00 -20.16 4.47
C ASP A 180 -4.73 -21.00 4.65
N ILE A 181 -3.72 -20.74 3.81
CA ILE A 181 -2.43 -21.42 3.82
C ILE A 181 -1.34 -20.37 3.70
N PRO A 182 -0.95 -19.71 4.81
CA PRO A 182 0.14 -18.75 4.80
C PRO A 182 1.45 -19.43 4.37
N ALA A 183 2.21 -18.73 3.54
CA ALA A 183 3.50 -19.22 3.06
C ALA A 183 4.59 -18.16 3.18
N ILE A 184 5.82 -18.58 3.05
CA ILE A 184 7.01 -17.71 2.95
C ILE A 184 7.84 -18.16 1.75
N ASP A 185 8.51 -17.23 1.10
CA ASP A 185 9.50 -17.56 0.10
C ASP A 185 10.87 -17.74 0.78
N TRP A 186 11.40 -18.93 0.64
CA TRP A 186 12.72 -19.28 1.17
C TRP A 186 13.74 -19.34 0.03
N LEU A 187 14.45 -18.25 -0.17
CA LEU A 187 15.47 -18.14 -1.23
C LEU A 187 16.84 -18.71 -0.83
N GLY A 188 16.92 -19.56 0.18
CA GLY A 188 18.05 -20.43 0.54
C GLY A 188 19.33 -19.76 0.96
#